data_4b9dc809f49e1134a241337d159957ac
#
_entry.id   4b9dc809f49e1134a241337d159957ac
#
_cell.length_a   1.000
_cell.length_b   1.000
_cell.length_c   1.000
_cell.angle_alpha   90.00
_cell.angle_beta   90.00
_cell.angle_gamma   90.00
#
_symmetry.space_group_name_H-M   'P 1'
#
loop_
_entity.id
_entity.type
_entity.pdbx_description
1 polymer ?
#
loop_
_entity_poly.entity_id
_entity_poly.type
_entity_poly.pdbx_seq_one_letter_code
_entity_poly.pdbx_strand_id
1 'polypeptide(L)'
;VLVRRIGGGFGGKETNFLTSSICALLSKKTNKPVKLRLDRDDDIIITGKRHDFYSEYEVGFDNKGIIQGLKIKLASRCGMSPDLSGAINERALLHIDNAYYLSNLEVQNYLCKTNTVSSTAFRGFGGNQGMMSIENIIDNVSRYLNKDPAEIRKNNFYKKNKKNITHYGMKIEDNVINEIFNDLLKKSNYKKRYLKIKKFNFNNKYLKKGISVTPLKFGISFTTI
;
A
#
# COMPACT_ATOMS: atom_id res chain seq x y z
N VAL A 1 8.44 -10.14 -32.55
CA VAL A 1 7.24 -9.50 -31.97
C VAL A 1 7.45 -7.99 -31.96
N LEU A 2 6.48 -7.23 -32.43
CA LEU A 2 6.52 -5.79 -32.48
C LEU A 2 5.38 -5.19 -31.66
N VAL A 3 5.72 -4.33 -30.70
CA VAL A 3 4.77 -3.53 -29.92
C VAL A 3 4.97 -2.07 -30.30
N ARG A 4 3.98 -1.46 -30.96
CA ARG A 4 4.16 -0.12 -31.55
C ARG A 4 4.20 1.00 -30.51
N ARG A 5 3.31 0.98 -29.53
CA ARG A 5 3.16 2.05 -28.52
C ARG A 5 2.80 1.46 -27.16
N ILE A 6 3.49 1.91 -26.15
CA ILE A 6 3.20 1.58 -24.76
C ILE A 6 2.98 2.91 -24.03
N GLY A 7 1.80 3.12 -23.47
CA GLY A 7 1.46 4.30 -22.68
C GLY A 7 1.97 4.25 -21.23
N GLY A 8 3.10 3.57 -21.00
CA GLY A 8 3.67 3.26 -19.70
C GLY A 8 3.33 1.84 -19.24
N GLY A 9 4.15 1.28 -18.36
CA GLY A 9 4.00 -0.07 -17.81
C GLY A 9 3.27 -0.08 -16.48
N PHE A 10 3.65 0.82 -15.58
CA PHE A 10 3.15 0.94 -14.21
C PHE A 10 3.18 -0.39 -13.41
N GLY A 11 4.03 -1.33 -13.84
CA GLY A 11 4.20 -2.68 -13.31
C GLY A 11 3.38 -3.75 -14.03
N GLY A 12 2.17 -3.49 -14.49
CA GLY A 12 1.25 -4.48 -15.04
C GLY A 12 1.61 -5.06 -16.43
N LYS A 13 2.70 -4.62 -17.06
CA LYS A 13 3.11 -5.05 -18.39
C LYS A 13 4.44 -5.81 -18.42
N GLU A 14 5.08 -6.01 -17.29
CA GLU A 14 6.42 -6.62 -17.21
C GLU A 14 6.38 -8.11 -17.52
N THR A 15 5.38 -8.81 -17.02
CA THR A 15 5.22 -10.27 -17.18
C THR A 15 4.23 -10.65 -18.28
N ASN A 16 3.84 -9.72 -19.13
CA ASN A 16 2.86 -9.94 -20.19
C ASN A 16 3.48 -10.61 -21.45
N PHE A 17 4.26 -11.67 -21.21
CA PHE A 17 4.89 -12.45 -22.29
C PHE A 17 3.91 -13.36 -23.02
N LEU A 18 2.80 -13.74 -22.37
CA LEU A 18 1.86 -14.74 -22.88
C LEU A 18 1.27 -14.31 -24.24
N THR A 19 0.76 -13.07 -24.32
CA THR A 19 0.20 -12.53 -25.57
C THR A 19 1.25 -12.42 -26.69
N SER A 20 2.48 -12.07 -26.33
CA SER A 20 3.61 -12.02 -27.28
C SER A 20 4.00 -13.40 -27.77
N SER A 21 4.02 -14.39 -26.90
CA SER A 21 4.32 -15.78 -27.24
C SER A 21 3.27 -16.41 -28.15
N ILE A 22 1.99 -16.12 -27.92
CA ILE A 22 0.89 -16.56 -28.78
C ILE A 22 1.04 -15.98 -30.20
N CYS A 23 1.31 -14.68 -30.31
CA CYS A 23 1.55 -14.04 -31.61
C CYS A 23 2.74 -14.68 -32.36
N ALA A 24 3.84 -14.90 -31.68
CA ALA A 24 5.04 -15.50 -32.25
C ALA A 24 4.78 -16.94 -32.75
N LEU A 25 4.11 -17.75 -31.90
CA LEU A 25 3.78 -19.13 -32.25
C LEU A 25 2.85 -19.23 -33.45
N LEU A 26 1.80 -18.45 -33.45
CA LEU A 26 0.83 -18.43 -34.57
C LEU A 26 1.46 -17.91 -35.86
N SER A 27 2.28 -16.87 -35.80
CA SER A 27 3.01 -16.36 -36.96
C SER A 27 3.95 -17.40 -37.52
N LYS A 28 4.68 -18.14 -36.68
CA LYS A 28 5.55 -19.25 -37.13
C LYS A 28 4.77 -20.39 -37.75
N LYS A 29 3.61 -20.77 -37.20
CA LYS A 29 2.79 -21.88 -37.71
C LYS A 29 2.12 -21.55 -39.03
N THR A 30 1.66 -20.32 -39.19
CA THR A 30 0.91 -19.91 -40.41
C THR A 30 1.80 -19.30 -41.46
N ASN A 31 3.04 -18.97 -41.15
CA ASN A 31 3.96 -18.18 -41.98
C ASN A 31 3.35 -16.85 -42.46
N LYS A 32 2.50 -16.25 -41.60
CA LYS A 32 1.79 -14.99 -41.88
C LYS A 32 1.93 -14.02 -40.71
N PRO A 33 1.79 -12.71 -40.94
CA PRO A 33 1.70 -11.74 -39.85
C PRO A 33 0.48 -12.03 -38.99
N VAL A 34 0.67 -11.99 -37.67
CA VAL A 34 -0.41 -12.17 -36.68
C VAL A 34 -0.49 -10.94 -35.80
N LYS A 35 -1.71 -10.44 -35.56
CA LYS A 35 -2.00 -9.35 -34.65
C LYS A 35 -2.93 -9.85 -33.56
N LEU A 36 -2.53 -9.68 -32.33
CA LEU A 36 -3.35 -9.94 -31.15
C LEU A 36 -3.65 -8.62 -30.43
N ARG A 37 -4.91 -8.41 -30.12
CA ARG A 37 -5.37 -7.35 -29.22
C ARG A 37 -6.44 -7.96 -28.35
N LEU A 38 -6.21 -7.93 -27.03
CA LEU A 38 -7.24 -8.28 -26.06
C LEU A 38 -8.30 -7.18 -26.07
N ASP A 39 -9.54 -7.56 -25.97
CA ASP A 39 -10.58 -6.62 -25.60
C ASP A 39 -10.54 -6.36 -24.09
N ARG A 40 -11.44 -5.51 -23.58
CA ARG A 40 -11.41 -5.11 -22.18
C ARG A 40 -11.78 -6.26 -21.24
N ASP A 41 -12.73 -7.07 -21.63
CA ASP A 41 -13.24 -8.15 -20.80
C ASP A 41 -12.21 -9.27 -20.71
N ASP A 42 -11.61 -9.65 -21.82
CA ASP A 42 -10.50 -10.60 -21.87
C ASP A 42 -9.30 -10.11 -21.04
N ASP A 43 -8.92 -8.83 -21.19
CA ASP A 43 -7.82 -8.26 -20.40
C ASP A 43 -8.10 -8.28 -18.91
N ILE A 44 -9.33 -8.02 -18.49
CA ILE A 44 -9.72 -8.09 -17.07
C ILE A 44 -9.61 -9.52 -16.53
N ILE A 45 -9.97 -10.51 -17.33
CA ILE A 45 -10.02 -11.92 -16.91
C ILE A 45 -8.64 -12.56 -16.91
N ILE A 46 -7.83 -12.38 -17.95
CA ILE A 46 -6.62 -13.18 -18.19
C ILE A 46 -5.30 -12.51 -17.82
N THR A 47 -5.29 -11.19 -17.59
CA THR A 47 -4.06 -10.51 -17.19
C THR A 47 -3.98 -10.32 -15.67
N GLY A 48 -2.75 -10.33 -15.15
CA GLY A 48 -2.49 -10.12 -13.72
C GLY A 48 -2.94 -8.73 -13.24
N LYS A 49 -3.37 -8.69 -11.98
CA LYS A 49 -3.86 -7.48 -11.31
C LYS A 49 -3.04 -7.20 -10.05
N ARG A 50 -3.29 -6.06 -9.43
CA ARG A 50 -2.73 -5.76 -8.12
C ARG A 50 -3.16 -6.83 -7.11
N HIS A 51 -2.23 -7.28 -6.28
CA HIS A 51 -2.55 -8.15 -5.15
C HIS A 51 -3.52 -7.45 -4.21
N ASP A 52 -4.62 -8.08 -3.90
CA ASP A 52 -5.42 -7.76 -2.73
C ASP A 52 -4.84 -8.46 -1.50
N PHE A 53 -4.97 -7.82 -0.36
CA PHE A 53 -4.45 -8.29 0.91
C PHE A 53 -5.57 -8.36 1.95
N TYR A 54 -5.58 -9.45 2.70
CA TYR A 54 -6.29 -9.55 3.96
C TYR A 54 -5.33 -9.26 5.09
N SER A 55 -5.76 -8.44 6.06
CA SER A 55 -4.96 -8.10 7.23
C SER A 55 -5.73 -8.42 8.51
N GLU A 56 -5.10 -9.18 9.40
CA GLU A 56 -5.56 -9.46 10.76
C GLU A 56 -4.54 -8.94 11.74
N TYR A 57 -4.96 -8.25 12.81
CA TYR A 57 -4.00 -7.63 13.70
C TYR A 57 -4.48 -7.54 15.15
N GLU A 58 -3.51 -7.49 16.06
CA GLU A 58 -3.64 -7.13 17.46
C GLU A 58 -2.74 -5.93 17.73
N VAL A 59 -3.26 -4.88 18.36
CA VAL A 59 -2.50 -3.67 18.63
C VAL A 59 -2.66 -3.23 20.08
N GLY A 60 -1.53 -3.08 20.78
CA GLY A 60 -1.46 -2.49 22.13
C GLY A 60 -1.02 -1.03 22.04
N PHE A 61 -1.74 -0.14 22.73
CA PHE A 61 -1.46 1.30 22.73
C PHE A 61 -1.81 1.95 24.08
N ASP A 62 -1.22 3.10 24.35
CA ASP A 62 -1.51 3.90 25.54
C ASP A 62 -2.67 4.90 25.34
N ASN A 63 -3.05 5.61 26.41
CA ASN A 63 -4.10 6.64 26.36
C ASN A 63 -3.78 7.84 25.47
N LYS A 64 -2.52 7.99 24.99
CA LYS A 64 -2.11 8.98 24.00
C LYS A 64 -2.17 8.42 22.59
N GLY A 65 -2.51 7.14 22.44
CA GLY A 65 -2.53 6.44 21.16
C GLY A 65 -1.15 6.10 20.63
N ILE A 66 -0.12 6.06 21.49
CA ILE A 66 1.21 5.60 21.12
C ILE A 66 1.18 4.07 21.10
N ILE A 67 1.50 3.49 19.96
CA ILE A 67 1.55 2.04 19.77
C ILE A 67 2.73 1.48 20.55
N GLN A 68 2.46 0.53 21.43
CA GLN A 68 3.45 -0.16 22.27
C GLN A 68 3.84 -1.52 21.67
N GLY A 69 2.92 -2.13 20.93
CA GLY A 69 3.15 -3.37 20.23
C GLY A 69 2.10 -3.60 19.14
N LEU A 70 2.53 -4.23 18.06
CA LEU A 70 1.68 -4.60 16.94
C LEU A 70 2.04 -6.01 16.49
N LYS A 71 1.04 -6.88 16.44
CA LYS A 71 1.09 -8.17 15.77
C LYS A 71 0.17 -8.11 14.57
N ILE A 72 0.68 -8.48 13.39
CA ILE A 72 -0.09 -8.42 12.17
C ILE A 72 0.19 -9.60 11.25
N LYS A 73 -0.87 -10.16 10.68
CA LYS A 73 -0.83 -11.14 9.60
C LYS A 73 -1.28 -10.47 8.32
N LEU A 74 -0.49 -10.61 7.28
CA LEU A 74 -0.80 -10.18 5.93
C LEU A 74 -0.96 -11.41 5.05
N ALA A 75 -2.09 -11.58 4.39
CA ALA A 75 -2.31 -12.66 3.45
C ALA A 75 -2.65 -12.09 2.08
N SER A 76 -1.84 -12.37 1.08
CA SER A 76 -2.04 -11.88 -0.29
C SER A 76 -2.58 -12.96 -1.20
N ARG A 77 -3.50 -12.59 -2.08
CA ARG A 77 -3.96 -13.45 -3.17
C ARG A 77 -2.97 -13.40 -4.33
N CYS A 78 -2.23 -14.50 -4.52
CA CYS A 78 -1.18 -14.57 -5.53
C CYS A 78 -1.66 -15.12 -6.89
N GLY A 79 -2.76 -15.86 -6.90
CA GLY A 79 -3.23 -16.57 -8.08
C GLY A 79 -2.60 -17.97 -8.24
N MET A 80 -2.64 -18.51 -9.44
CA MET A 80 -2.23 -19.89 -9.73
C MET A 80 -0.70 -20.09 -9.72
N SER A 81 0.07 -19.04 -9.95
CA SER A 81 1.53 -19.05 -9.93
C SER A 81 2.08 -17.80 -9.23
N PRO A 82 3.29 -17.84 -8.67
CA PRO A 82 3.82 -16.77 -7.82
C PRO A 82 4.08 -15.45 -8.56
N ASP A 83 4.46 -15.49 -9.84
CA ASP A 83 4.88 -14.30 -10.60
C ASP A 83 5.81 -13.41 -9.75
N LEU A 84 5.47 -12.15 -9.50
CA LEU A 84 6.22 -11.22 -8.66
C LEU A 84 5.70 -11.15 -7.21
N SER A 85 4.86 -12.08 -6.80
CA SER A 85 4.20 -12.07 -5.49
C SER A 85 5.18 -12.04 -4.32
N GLY A 86 6.31 -12.75 -4.40
CA GLY A 86 7.36 -12.76 -3.37
C GLY A 86 7.83 -11.34 -3.05
N ALA A 87 8.40 -10.68 -4.03
CA ALA A 87 8.94 -9.32 -3.88
C ALA A 87 7.88 -8.28 -3.49
N ILE A 88 6.63 -8.45 -3.97
CA ILE A 88 5.52 -7.57 -3.59
C ILE A 88 5.16 -7.73 -2.11
N ASN A 89 5.15 -8.96 -1.62
CA ASN A 89 4.88 -9.25 -0.22
C ASN A 89 6.00 -8.77 0.70
N GLU A 90 7.27 -8.97 0.31
CA GLU A 90 8.42 -8.41 1.04
C GLU A 90 8.36 -6.89 1.13
N ARG A 91 8.01 -6.22 0.03
CA ARG A 91 7.84 -4.76 0.05
C ARG A 91 6.67 -4.32 0.91
N ALA A 92 5.60 -5.10 1.01
CA ALA A 92 4.51 -4.81 1.95
C ALA A 92 5.00 -4.89 3.40
N LEU A 93 5.84 -5.89 3.75
CA LEU A 93 6.49 -5.98 5.06
C LEU A 93 7.35 -4.76 5.37
N LEU A 94 8.20 -4.35 4.44
CA LEU A 94 9.10 -3.21 4.61
C LEU A 94 8.38 -1.86 4.75
N HIS A 95 7.11 -1.79 4.32
CA HIS A 95 6.31 -0.57 4.39
C HIS A 95 5.16 -0.62 5.39
N ILE A 96 5.12 -1.69 6.22
CA ILE A 96 4.07 -1.80 7.26
C ILE A 96 4.18 -0.72 8.34
N ASP A 97 5.36 -0.16 8.54
CA ASP A 97 5.60 0.93 9.47
C ASP A 97 5.18 2.30 8.92
N ASN A 98 5.05 2.45 7.59
CA ASN A 98 4.87 3.74 6.94
C ASN A 98 5.81 4.79 7.57
N ALA A 99 5.31 5.87 8.16
CA ALA A 99 6.08 6.91 8.83
C ALA A 99 6.12 6.75 10.37
N TYR A 100 5.74 5.59 10.91
CA TYR A 100 5.55 5.37 12.34
C TYR A 100 6.65 4.51 12.95
N TYR A 101 7.11 4.90 14.13
CA TYR A 101 8.00 4.08 14.93
C TYR A 101 7.19 3.03 15.68
N LEU A 102 7.42 1.77 15.35
CA LEU A 102 6.81 0.60 15.99
C LEU A 102 7.86 -0.08 16.85
N SER A 103 7.77 0.06 18.18
CA SER A 103 8.79 -0.45 19.11
C SER A 103 8.84 -1.97 19.20
N ASN A 104 7.68 -2.62 19.08
CA ASN A 104 7.54 -4.07 19.11
C ASN A 104 6.61 -4.46 17.97
N LEU A 105 7.16 -5.15 16.98
CA LEU A 105 6.42 -5.53 15.78
C LEU A 105 6.65 -7.02 15.48
N GLU A 106 5.56 -7.77 15.39
CA GLU A 106 5.53 -9.10 14.81
C GLU A 106 4.70 -9.05 13.53
N VAL A 107 5.32 -9.42 12.39
CA VAL A 107 4.64 -9.49 11.10
C VAL A 107 4.75 -10.89 10.53
N GLN A 108 3.61 -11.49 10.22
CA GLN A 108 3.53 -12.75 9.48
C GLN A 108 2.96 -12.46 8.10
N ASN A 109 3.58 -13.02 7.07
CA ASN A 109 3.19 -12.77 5.68
C ASN A 109 2.94 -14.09 4.94
N TYR A 110 1.77 -14.20 4.31
CA TYR A 110 1.31 -15.40 3.63
C TYR A 110 1.05 -15.12 2.16
N LEU A 111 1.71 -15.87 1.30
CA LEU A 111 1.47 -15.88 -0.14
C LEU A 111 0.45 -16.98 -0.43
N CYS A 112 -0.80 -16.61 -0.69
CA CYS A 112 -1.87 -17.57 -0.87
C CYS A 112 -2.05 -17.93 -2.35
N LYS A 113 -1.78 -19.20 -2.67
CA LYS A 113 -2.13 -19.75 -3.98
C LYS A 113 -3.66 -19.83 -4.12
N THR A 114 -4.20 -19.35 -5.24
CA THR A 114 -5.64 -19.34 -5.51
C THR A 114 -5.93 -19.75 -6.96
N ASN A 115 -7.16 -20.12 -7.24
CA ASN A 115 -7.60 -20.54 -8.58
C ASN A 115 -7.99 -19.35 -9.46
N THR A 116 -7.18 -18.28 -9.42
CA THR A 116 -7.32 -17.10 -10.28
C THR A 116 -6.07 -16.91 -11.11
N VAL A 117 -6.09 -16.02 -12.08
CA VAL A 117 -4.87 -15.61 -12.77
C VAL A 117 -3.87 -15.07 -11.75
N SER A 118 -2.59 -15.22 -12.03
CA SER A 118 -1.54 -14.72 -11.16
C SER A 118 -1.63 -13.21 -11.03
N SER A 119 -1.68 -12.73 -9.80
CA SER A 119 -1.53 -11.32 -9.52
C SER A 119 -0.09 -10.89 -9.81
N THR A 120 0.10 -9.65 -10.25
CA THR A 120 1.40 -9.15 -10.70
C THR A 120 1.71 -7.77 -10.15
N ALA A 121 2.87 -7.25 -10.53
CA ALA A 121 3.31 -5.91 -10.17
C ALA A 121 2.28 -4.86 -10.59
N PHE A 122 2.02 -3.92 -9.71
CA PHE A 122 1.30 -2.70 -10.01
C PHE A 122 1.87 -1.56 -9.17
N ARG A 123 1.81 -0.35 -9.70
CA ARG A 123 2.35 0.89 -9.12
C ARG A 123 2.32 0.92 -7.58
N GLY A 124 3.48 1.05 -6.93
CA GLY A 124 3.68 0.96 -5.48
C GLY A 124 4.11 -0.42 -4.99
N PHE A 125 3.92 -1.50 -5.76
CA PHE A 125 4.57 -2.81 -5.65
C PHE A 125 4.57 -3.38 -4.22
N GLY A 126 3.41 -3.45 -3.55
CA GLY A 126 3.29 -3.94 -2.18
C GLY A 126 3.33 -2.86 -1.11
N GLY A 127 4.08 -1.77 -1.32
CA GLY A 127 4.16 -0.67 -0.37
C GLY A 127 2.78 -0.08 -0.02
N ASN A 128 1.90 0.07 -1.00
CA ASN A 128 0.55 0.57 -0.78
C ASN A 128 -0.24 -0.29 0.20
N GLN A 129 -0.12 -1.61 0.09
CA GLN A 129 -0.87 -2.56 0.92
C GLN A 129 -0.37 -2.54 2.37
N GLY A 130 0.96 -2.53 2.57
CA GLY A 130 1.54 -2.37 3.90
C GLY A 130 1.14 -1.04 4.55
N MET A 131 1.28 0.07 3.84
CA MET A 131 0.88 1.39 4.33
C MET A 131 -0.61 1.47 4.65
N MET A 132 -1.47 0.92 3.80
CA MET A 132 -2.92 0.94 4.01
C MET A 132 -3.31 0.15 5.26
N SER A 133 -2.61 -0.94 5.55
CA SER A 133 -2.85 -1.74 6.75
C SER A 133 -2.56 -0.94 8.01
N ILE A 134 -1.42 -0.29 8.14
CA ILE A 134 -1.08 0.51 9.32
C ILE A 134 -1.96 1.76 9.44
N GLU A 135 -2.30 2.41 8.33
CA GLU A 135 -3.19 3.58 8.36
C GLU A 135 -4.59 3.22 8.86
N ASN A 136 -5.11 2.04 8.51
CA ASN A 136 -6.36 1.53 9.06
C ASN A 136 -6.25 1.23 10.57
N ILE A 137 -5.13 0.67 11.02
CA ILE A 137 -4.87 0.43 12.45
C ILE A 137 -4.86 1.76 13.21
N ILE A 138 -4.15 2.78 12.74
CA ILE A 138 -4.10 4.12 13.33
C ILE A 138 -5.51 4.74 13.42
N ASP A 139 -6.31 4.62 12.36
CA ASP A 139 -7.69 5.11 12.35
C ASP A 139 -8.57 4.35 13.38
N ASN A 140 -8.38 3.05 13.55
CA ASN A 140 -9.12 2.26 14.54
C ASN A 140 -8.71 2.64 15.98
N VAL A 141 -7.42 2.84 16.25
CA VAL A 141 -6.93 3.36 17.53
C VAL A 141 -7.55 4.74 17.83
N SER A 142 -7.62 5.63 16.81
CA SER A 142 -8.20 6.96 16.98
C SER A 142 -9.69 6.92 17.30
N ARG A 143 -10.44 6.02 16.66
CA ARG A 143 -11.87 5.80 16.94
C ARG A 143 -12.08 5.25 18.35
N TYR A 144 -11.29 4.26 18.75
CA TYR A 144 -11.36 3.69 20.10
C TYR A 144 -11.13 4.73 21.19
N LEU A 145 -10.12 5.60 21.00
CA LEU A 145 -9.79 6.67 21.93
C LEU A 145 -10.65 7.94 21.77
N ASN A 146 -11.53 7.98 20.76
CA ASN A 146 -12.30 9.16 20.36
C ASN A 146 -11.41 10.41 20.15
N LYS A 147 -10.25 10.23 19.52
CA LYS A 147 -9.26 11.28 19.22
C LYS A 147 -9.19 11.58 17.72
N ASP A 148 -8.57 12.72 17.41
CA ASP A 148 -8.28 13.07 16.01
C ASP A 148 -7.21 12.11 15.43
N PRO A 149 -7.47 11.44 14.29
CA PRO A 149 -6.47 10.57 13.66
C PRO A 149 -5.14 11.28 13.36
N ALA A 150 -5.16 12.58 13.06
CA ALA A 150 -3.94 13.36 12.84
C ALA A 150 -3.08 13.47 14.10
N GLU A 151 -3.70 13.54 15.30
CA GLU A 151 -2.99 13.50 16.58
C GLU A 151 -2.32 12.15 16.80
N ILE A 152 -3.05 11.05 16.59
CA ILE A 152 -2.52 9.70 16.76
C ILE A 152 -1.35 9.45 15.79
N ARG A 153 -1.48 9.86 14.52
CA ARG A 153 -0.38 9.78 13.54
C ARG A 153 0.88 10.48 14.04
N LYS A 154 0.74 11.73 14.46
CA LYS A 154 1.85 12.56 14.96
C LYS A 154 2.54 11.96 16.19
N ASN A 155 1.79 11.36 17.11
CA ASN A 155 2.33 10.75 18.32
C ASN A 155 3.23 9.55 18.02
N ASN A 156 3.00 8.87 16.90
CA ASN A 156 3.71 7.67 16.48
C ASN A 156 4.84 7.92 15.46
N PHE A 157 5.04 9.14 14.98
CA PHE A 157 6.07 9.42 13.98
C PHE A 157 7.46 9.04 14.45
N TYR A 158 8.28 8.59 13.52
CA TYR A 158 9.74 8.55 13.69
C TYR A 158 10.28 9.90 14.13
N LYS A 159 11.34 9.90 14.95
CA LYS A 159 11.97 11.10 15.47
C LYS A 159 13.40 11.24 14.98
N LYS A 160 13.99 12.45 14.99
CA LYS A 160 15.32 12.72 14.44
C LYS A 160 16.44 11.96 15.16
N ASN A 161 16.48 11.97 16.49
CA ASN A 161 17.62 11.50 17.28
C ASN A 161 17.35 10.25 18.12
N LYS A 162 16.12 9.78 18.15
CA LYS A 162 15.69 8.59 18.87
C LYS A 162 14.46 8.02 18.19
N LYS A 163 14.20 6.72 18.35
CA LYS A 163 13.06 6.09 17.67
C LYS A 163 13.12 6.36 16.15
N ASN A 164 14.31 6.23 15.59
CA ASN A 164 14.61 6.52 14.18
C ASN A 164 15.21 5.31 13.45
N ILE A 165 15.09 4.13 14.03
CA ILE A 165 15.49 2.87 13.39
C ILE A 165 14.20 2.15 13.00
N THR A 166 14.11 1.72 11.73
CA THR A 166 12.99 0.94 11.22
C THR A 166 13.01 -0.47 11.79
N HIS A 167 11.89 -1.19 11.69
CA HIS A 167 11.79 -2.58 12.13
C HIS A 167 12.73 -3.54 11.38
N TYR A 168 13.21 -3.15 10.22
CA TYR A 168 14.22 -3.87 9.43
C TYR A 168 15.65 -3.30 9.59
N GLY A 169 15.91 -2.51 10.62
CA GLY A 169 17.25 -2.07 11.03
C GLY A 169 17.80 -0.83 10.33
N MET A 170 17.07 -0.21 9.39
CA MET A 170 17.55 1.00 8.70
C MET A 170 17.40 2.23 9.60
N LYS A 171 18.47 3.00 9.74
CA LYS A 171 18.43 4.32 10.38
C LYS A 171 17.82 5.34 9.43
N ILE A 172 16.77 6.04 9.91
CA ILE A 172 16.18 7.15 9.17
C ILE A 172 16.98 8.42 9.43
N GLU A 173 17.62 8.92 8.40
CA GLU A 173 18.28 10.19 8.35
C GLU A 173 17.35 11.25 7.73
N ASP A 174 17.68 12.53 7.85
CA ASP A 174 16.95 13.65 7.24
C ASP A 174 15.41 13.61 7.41
N ASN A 175 14.95 13.16 8.57
CA ASN A 175 13.52 13.03 8.85
C ASN A 175 12.84 14.40 8.98
N VAL A 176 12.04 14.75 7.96
CA VAL A 176 11.31 16.03 7.88
C VAL A 176 9.78 15.86 8.08
N ILE A 177 9.32 14.66 8.45
CA ILE A 177 7.89 14.35 8.50
C ILE A 177 7.11 15.28 9.45
N ASN A 178 7.66 15.61 10.60
CA ASN A 178 7.00 16.48 11.57
C ASN A 178 6.81 17.91 11.04
N GLU A 179 7.81 18.42 10.33
CA GLU A 179 7.81 19.76 9.74
C GLU A 179 6.76 19.84 8.63
N ILE A 180 6.81 18.91 7.68
CA ILE A 180 5.87 18.83 6.55
C ILE A 180 4.43 18.64 7.05
N PHE A 181 4.22 17.75 8.01
CA PHE A 181 2.89 17.46 8.53
C PHE A 181 2.29 18.66 9.26
N ASN A 182 3.06 19.33 10.13
CA ASN A 182 2.60 20.53 10.82
C ASN A 182 2.31 21.69 9.86
N ASP A 183 3.15 21.91 8.85
CA ASP A 183 2.96 22.93 7.84
C ASP A 183 1.68 22.67 7.02
N LEU A 184 1.47 21.42 6.61
CA LEU A 184 0.26 21.01 5.91
C LEU A 184 -1.02 21.23 6.75
N LEU A 185 -1.00 20.82 8.02
CA LEU A 185 -2.13 21.05 8.94
C LEU A 185 -2.47 22.53 9.06
N LYS A 186 -1.45 23.41 9.15
CA LYS A 186 -1.60 24.86 9.20
C LYS A 186 -2.14 25.42 7.89
N LYS A 187 -1.49 25.15 6.75
CA LYS A 187 -1.85 25.66 5.42
C LYS A 187 -3.23 25.21 4.97
N SER A 188 -3.62 23.99 5.31
CA SER A 188 -4.94 23.45 4.97
C SER A 188 -6.06 23.89 5.93
N ASN A 189 -5.77 24.64 6.99
CA ASN A 189 -6.72 24.94 8.07
C ASN A 189 -7.42 23.69 8.60
N TYR A 190 -6.66 22.57 8.73
CA TYR A 190 -7.18 21.25 9.02
C TYR A 190 -8.13 21.25 10.22
N LYS A 191 -7.71 21.77 11.37
CA LYS A 191 -8.50 21.76 12.63
C LYS A 191 -9.87 22.41 12.45
N LYS A 192 -9.94 23.58 11.79
CA LYS A 192 -11.21 24.29 11.53
C LYS A 192 -12.12 23.48 10.61
N ARG A 193 -11.54 22.89 9.56
CA ARG A 193 -12.27 22.04 8.60
C ARG A 193 -12.78 20.76 9.27
N TYR A 194 -11.95 20.09 10.07
CA TYR A 194 -12.31 18.89 10.80
C TYR A 194 -13.51 19.11 11.73
N LEU A 195 -13.50 20.18 12.53
CA LEU A 195 -14.62 20.54 13.41
C LEU A 195 -15.89 20.87 12.62
N LYS A 196 -15.78 21.60 11.52
CA LYS A 196 -16.90 21.88 10.61
C LYS A 196 -17.51 20.60 10.04
N ILE A 197 -16.67 19.65 9.66
CA ILE A 197 -17.08 18.34 9.14
C ILE A 197 -17.75 17.51 10.24
N LYS A 198 -17.22 17.47 11.45
CA LYS A 198 -17.88 16.80 12.60
C LYS A 198 -19.29 17.34 12.81
N LYS A 199 -19.46 18.66 12.86
CA LYS A 199 -20.77 19.31 13.01
C LYS A 199 -21.71 18.99 11.85
N PHE A 200 -21.20 19.02 10.61
CA PHE A 200 -21.98 18.63 9.43
C PHE A 200 -22.46 17.19 9.53
N ASN A 201 -21.57 16.27 9.88
CA ASN A 201 -21.89 14.84 9.98
C ASN A 201 -22.86 14.52 11.11
N PHE A 202 -22.82 15.27 12.20
CA PHE A 202 -23.79 15.13 13.29
C PHE A 202 -25.20 15.51 12.83
N ASN A 203 -25.32 16.62 12.08
CA ASN A 203 -26.61 17.15 11.64
C ASN A 203 -27.17 16.50 10.36
N ASN A 204 -26.41 15.61 9.70
CA ASN A 204 -26.84 14.97 8.46
C ASN A 204 -26.87 13.45 8.61
N LYS A 205 -28.02 12.85 8.29
CA LYS A 205 -28.21 11.39 8.37
C LYS A 205 -27.56 10.66 7.17
N TYR A 206 -27.81 11.16 5.97
CA TYR A 206 -27.48 10.44 4.73
C TYR A 206 -26.17 10.91 4.10
N LEU A 207 -25.87 12.20 4.14
CA LEU A 207 -24.63 12.75 3.58
C LEU A 207 -23.58 12.86 4.67
N LYS A 208 -22.40 12.33 4.40
CA LYS A 208 -21.24 12.42 5.29
C LYS A 208 -20.05 13.02 4.53
N LYS A 209 -19.25 13.81 5.21
CA LYS A 209 -17.99 14.37 4.71
C LYS A 209 -16.82 13.75 5.44
N GLY A 210 -15.68 13.67 4.78
CA GLY A 210 -14.42 13.19 5.36
C GLY A 210 -13.30 14.19 5.13
N ILE A 211 -12.32 14.16 6.00
CA ILE A 211 -11.02 14.80 5.84
C ILE A 211 -9.97 13.93 6.51
N SER A 212 -8.86 13.74 5.85
CA SER A 212 -7.71 13.02 6.39
C SER A 212 -6.41 13.68 5.98
N VAL A 213 -5.40 13.53 6.82
CA VAL A 213 -4.00 13.83 6.49
C VAL A 213 -3.20 12.59 6.84
N THR A 214 -2.60 11.98 5.82
CA THR A 214 -1.79 10.77 5.97
C THR A 214 -0.34 11.07 5.61
N PRO A 215 0.63 10.61 6.42
CA PRO A 215 2.04 10.70 6.08
C PRO A 215 2.41 9.64 5.04
N LEU A 216 3.54 9.82 4.40
CA LEU A 216 4.10 8.83 3.49
C LEU A 216 5.62 8.76 3.69
N LYS A 217 6.13 7.55 3.95
CA LYS A 217 7.54 7.20 3.83
C LYS A 217 7.67 6.21 2.68
N PHE A 218 8.38 6.55 1.64
CA PHE A 218 8.55 5.69 0.48
C PHE A 218 9.99 5.74 -0.02
N GLY A 219 10.59 4.56 -0.18
CA GLY A 219 11.93 4.44 -0.76
C GLY A 219 11.91 4.67 -2.27
N ILE A 220 12.90 5.35 -2.79
CA ILE A 220 13.06 5.63 -4.23
C ILE A 220 13.81 4.52 -4.96
N SER A 221 14.43 3.58 -4.24
CA SER A 221 15.12 2.42 -4.79
C SER A 221 14.39 1.13 -4.39
N PHE A 222 14.61 0.06 -5.16
CA PHE A 222 14.27 -1.27 -4.70
C PHE A 222 15.17 -1.63 -3.51
N THR A 223 14.57 -2.21 -2.49
CA THR A 223 15.35 -2.77 -1.39
C THR A 223 16.11 -3.99 -1.91
N THR A 224 17.40 -3.87 -1.98
CA THR A 224 18.31 -5.02 -2.03
C THR A 224 18.67 -5.36 -0.60
N ILE A 225 18.35 -6.55 -0.17
CA ILE A 225 18.89 -7.13 1.06
C ILE A 225 20.20 -7.80 0.71
#